data_828fe636642aa6cef63a20f5389ff23d
#
_entry.id   828fe636642aa6cef63a20f5389ff23d
#
_cell.length_a   1.000
_cell.length_b   1.000
_cell.length_c   1.000
_cell.angle_alpha   90.00
_cell.angle_beta   90.00
_cell.angle_gamma   90.00
#
_symmetry.space_group_name_H-M   'P 1'
#
loop_
_entity.id
_entity.type
_entity.pdbx_description
1 polymer ?
#
loop_
_entity_poly.entity_id
_entity_poly.type
_entity_poly.pdbx_seq_one_letter_code
_entity_poly.pdbx_strand_id
1 'polypeptide(L)'
;MSIFEDITAIQNIIYIVASILFISGIKMLGKEDTAVKGNFLSAFAMFIAVLATIIFIVDPVILLGGILLGAIIGSTIALKVKMTSIPEMVALFNGFGGLATFLIAWSEYNSIPDNYFQYLLVMVTIYIGGVTFTG
;
A
#
# COMPACT_ATOMS: atom_id res chain seq x y z
N MET A 1 -22.89 9.67 -19.73
CA MET A 1 -21.91 9.44 -18.68
C MET A 1 -22.60 8.69 -17.56
N SER A 2 -22.17 7.47 -17.27
CA SER A 2 -22.87 6.64 -16.29
C SER A 2 -22.40 7.01 -14.88
N ILE A 3 -23.27 6.88 -13.87
CA ILE A 3 -22.95 7.13 -12.45
C ILE A 3 -21.68 6.35 -12.04
N PHE A 4 -21.44 5.18 -12.62
CA PHE A 4 -20.23 4.37 -12.36
C PHE A 4 -18.95 5.03 -12.88
N GLU A 5 -18.96 5.73 -14.00
CA GLU A 5 -17.80 6.47 -14.53
C GLU A 5 -17.44 7.64 -13.64
N ASP A 6 -18.44 8.36 -13.11
CA ASP A 6 -18.25 9.47 -12.19
C ASP A 6 -17.67 8.99 -10.85
N ILE A 7 -18.13 7.86 -10.33
CA ILE A 7 -17.62 7.23 -9.10
C ILE A 7 -16.14 6.82 -9.28
N THR A 8 -15.81 6.17 -10.38
CA THR A 8 -14.42 5.76 -10.68
C THR A 8 -13.50 6.96 -10.86
N ALA A 9 -13.99 8.03 -11.49
CA ALA A 9 -13.24 9.27 -11.64
C ALA A 9 -12.92 9.92 -10.28
N ILE A 10 -13.90 9.96 -9.37
CA ILE A 10 -13.72 10.49 -8.01
C ILE A 10 -12.68 9.64 -7.24
N GLN A 11 -12.79 8.32 -7.31
CA GLN A 11 -11.83 7.42 -6.67
C GLN A 11 -10.40 7.65 -7.19
N ASN A 12 -10.23 7.78 -8.49
CA ASN A 12 -8.93 8.06 -9.09
C ASN A 12 -8.36 9.41 -8.66
N ILE A 13 -9.19 10.45 -8.53
CA ILE A 13 -8.76 11.76 -8.01
C ILE A 13 -8.28 11.63 -6.56
N ILE A 14 -9.00 10.88 -5.72
CA ILE A 14 -8.59 10.65 -4.33
C ILE A 14 -7.24 9.92 -4.27
N TYR A 15 -7.01 8.91 -5.12
CA TYR A 15 -5.73 8.22 -5.19
C TYR A 15 -4.58 9.12 -5.67
N ILE A 16 -4.83 10.00 -6.63
CA ILE A 16 -3.82 10.98 -7.07
C ILE A 16 -3.45 11.91 -5.92
N VAL A 17 -4.44 12.46 -5.21
CA VAL A 17 -4.20 13.33 -4.04
C VAL A 17 -3.44 12.58 -2.95
N ALA A 18 -3.87 11.37 -2.60
CA ALA A 18 -3.19 10.54 -1.62
C ALA A 18 -1.73 10.25 -2.02
N SER A 19 -1.46 9.98 -3.30
CA SER A 19 -0.11 9.76 -3.84
C SER A 19 0.78 10.98 -3.70
N ILE A 20 0.27 12.18 -4.02
CA ILE A 20 1.01 13.43 -3.87
C ILE A 20 1.35 13.70 -2.40
N LEU A 21 0.40 13.49 -1.49
CA LEU A 21 0.61 13.63 -0.05
C LEU A 21 1.65 12.62 0.46
N PHE A 22 1.58 11.37 0.00
CA PHE A 22 2.50 10.31 0.39
C PHE A 22 3.93 10.60 -0.06
N ILE A 23 4.12 11.00 -1.32
CA ILE A 23 5.43 11.41 -1.86
C ILE A 23 5.99 12.60 -1.08
N SER A 24 5.13 13.58 -0.77
CA SER A 24 5.52 14.75 0.04
C SER A 24 5.94 14.34 1.45
N GLY A 25 5.21 13.41 2.06
CA GLY A 25 5.53 12.84 3.36
C GLY A 25 6.89 12.11 3.36
N ILE A 26 7.15 11.26 2.37
CA ILE A 26 8.45 10.58 2.20
C ILE A 26 9.59 11.58 2.06
N LYS A 27 9.40 12.64 1.28
CA LYS A 27 10.40 13.70 1.14
C LYS A 27 10.72 14.38 2.48
N MET A 28 9.72 14.58 3.33
CA MET A 28 9.89 15.16 4.66
C MET A 28 10.59 14.21 5.65
N LEU A 29 10.46 12.90 5.48
CA LEU A 29 11.16 11.89 6.29
C LEU A 29 12.69 11.95 6.15
N GLY A 30 13.20 12.45 5.01
CA GLY A 30 14.63 12.61 4.78
C GLY A 30 15.31 13.71 5.59
N LYS A 31 14.57 14.51 6.38
CA LYS A 31 15.09 15.60 7.21
C LYS A 31 14.66 15.41 8.66
N GLU A 32 15.59 15.51 9.59
CA GLU A 32 15.35 15.26 11.02
C GLU A 32 14.29 16.21 11.62
N ASP A 33 14.30 17.48 11.27
CA ASP A 33 13.38 18.52 11.71
C ASP A 33 11.94 18.32 11.22
N THR A 34 11.75 17.64 10.09
CA THR A 34 10.43 17.41 9.48
C THR A 34 9.98 15.95 9.52
N ALA A 35 10.82 15.02 9.97
CA ALA A 35 10.55 13.58 9.91
C ALA A 35 9.23 13.18 10.59
N VAL A 36 8.93 13.71 11.79
CA VAL A 36 7.69 13.41 12.50
C VAL A 36 6.46 13.87 11.72
N LYS A 37 6.52 15.06 11.13
CA LYS A 37 5.43 15.61 10.29
C LYS A 37 5.30 14.80 8.99
N GLY A 38 6.42 14.39 8.40
CA GLY A 38 6.44 13.54 7.20
C GLY A 38 5.80 12.18 7.45
N ASN A 39 6.10 11.55 8.58
CA ASN A 39 5.49 10.30 8.97
C ASN A 39 3.96 10.42 9.15
N PHE A 40 3.51 11.48 9.82
CA PHE A 40 2.09 11.75 9.98
C PHE A 40 1.39 12.00 8.63
N LEU A 41 2.01 12.76 7.75
CA LEU A 41 1.47 13.06 6.42
C LEU A 41 1.36 11.78 5.58
N SER A 42 2.37 10.91 5.61
CA SER A 42 2.36 9.62 4.92
C SER A 42 1.28 8.68 5.48
N ALA A 43 1.13 8.62 6.81
CA ALA A 43 0.08 7.84 7.46
C ALA A 43 -1.32 8.34 7.08
N PHE A 44 -1.51 9.67 7.05
CA PHE A 44 -2.77 10.28 6.64
C PHE A 44 -3.11 10.01 5.16
N ALA A 45 -2.11 10.10 4.28
CA ALA A 45 -2.27 9.75 2.87
C ALA A 45 -2.68 8.29 2.67
N MET A 46 -2.04 7.37 3.38
CA MET A 46 -2.39 5.95 3.38
C MET A 46 -3.83 5.73 3.88
N PHE A 47 -4.21 6.40 4.97
CA PHE A 47 -5.56 6.31 5.51
C PHE A 47 -6.63 6.75 4.50
N ILE A 48 -6.41 7.86 3.78
CA ILE A 48 -7.31 8.32 2.72
C ILE A 48 -7.41 7.29 1.60
N ALA A 49 -6.30 6.73 1.15
CA ALA A 49 -6.29 5.73 0.09
C ALA A 49 -7.04 4.45 0.49
N VAL A 50 -6.85 3.97 1.73
CA VAL A 50 -7.55 2.81 2.28
C VAL A 50 -9.06 3.08 2.39
N LEU A 51 -9.47 4.25 2.90
CA LEU A 51 -10.89 4.61 2.96
C LEU A 51 -11.52 4.67 1.58
N ALA A 52 -10.86 5.28 0.60
CA ALA A 52 -11.36 5.31 -0.78
C ALA A 52 -11.52 3.90 -1.36
N THR A 53 -10.58 3.00 -1.04
CA THR A 53 -10.69 1.60 -1.48
C THR A 53 -11.89 0.90 -0.84
N ILE A 54 -12.09 1.05 0.47
CA ILE A 54 -13.19 0.39 1.21
C ILE A 54 -14.56 0.85 0.70
N ILE A 55 -14.73 2.15 0.46
CA ILE A 55 -16.00 2.75 0.02
C ILE A 55 -16.46 2.20 -1.34
N PHE A 56 -15.52 1.86 -2.22
CA PHE A 56 -15.79 1.44 -3.60
C PHE A 56 -15.70 -0.07 -3.83
N ILE A 57 -15.39 -0.87 -2.81
CA ILE A 57 -15.35 -2.33 -2.90
C ILE A 57 -16.75 -2.93 -2.70
N VAL A 58 -17.08 -3.92 -3.53
CA VAL A 58 -18.40 -4.61 -3.49
C VAL A 58 -18.49 -5.56 -2.29
N ASP A 59 -17.39 -6.17 -1.87
CA ASP A 59 -17.36 -7.09 -0.71
C ASP A 59 -16.25 -6.69 0.27
N PRO A 60 -16.56 -5.80 1.24
CA PRO A 60 -15.57 -5.29 2.18
C PRO A 60 -15.21 -6.26 3.31
N VAL A 61 -15.89 -7.37 3.50
CA VAL A 61 -15.74 -8.23 4.70
C VAL A 61 -14.33 -8.79 4.81
N ILE A 62 -13.80 -9.37 3.74
CA ILE A 62 -12.44 -9.94 3.71
C ILE A 62 -11.40 -8.83 3.89
N LEU A 63 -11.60 -7.70 3.21
CA LEU A 63 -10.71 -6.55 3.32
C LEU A 63 -10.67 -6.00 4.74
N LEU A 64 -11.82 -5.77 5.37
CA LEU A 64 -11.92 -5.26 6.74
C LEU A 64 -11.31 -6.25 7.73
N GLY A 65 -11.54 -7.56 7.56
CA GLY A 65 -10.90 -8.60 8.36
C GLY A 65 -9.37 -8.56 8.26
N GLY A 66 -8.82 -8.44 7.05
CA GLY A 66 -7.39 -8.30 6.82
C GLY A 66 -6.80 -7.03 7.43
N ILE A 67 -7.48 -5.88 7.29
CA ILE A 67 -7.06 -4.62 7.88
C ILE A 67 -7.04 -4.70 9.41
N LEU A 68 -8.07 -5.27 10.04
CA LEU A 68 -8.14 -5.41 11.50
C LEU A 68 -7.03 -6.32 12.02
N LEU A 69 -6.82 -7.47 11.40
CA LEU A 69 -5.72 -8.38 11.78
C LEU A 69 -4.36 -7.71 11.60
N GLY A 70 -4.13 -7.09 10.45
CA GLY A 70 -2.89 -6.36 10.18
C GLY A 70 -2.65 -5.21 11.15
N ALA A 71 -3.69 -4.44 11.50
CA ALA A 71 -3.60 -3.35 12.47
C ALA A 71 -3.26 -3.85 13.87
N ILE A 72 -3.87 -4.95 14.34
CA ILE A 72 -3.59 -5.55 15.65
C ILE A 72 -2.15 -6.07 15.71
N ILE A 73 -1.72 -6.84 14.72
CA ILE A 73 -0.37 -7.41 14.66
C ILE A 73 0.66 -6.29 14.52
N GLY A 74 0.48 -5.40 13.55
CA GLY A 74 1.41 -4.31 13.27
C GLY A 74 1.58 -3.35 14.44
N SER A 75 0.48 -2.92 15.07
CA SER A 75 0.54 -2.04 16.24
C SER A 75 1.18 -2.73 17.45
N THR A 76 0.90 -4.02 17.67
CA THR A 76 1.51 -4.77 18.76
C THR A 76 3.03 -4.87 18.59
N ILE A 77 3.51 -5.13 17.39
CA ILE A 77 4.94 -5.18 17.09
C ILE A 77 5.54 -3.78 17.25
N ALA A 78 4.93 -2.75 16.67
CA ALA A 78 5.44 -1.38 16.71
C ALA A 78 5.56 -0.82 18.13
N LEU A 79 4.62 -1.15 19.02
CA LEU A 79 4.65 -0.69 20.43
C LEU A 79 5.64 -1.45 21.32
N LYS A 80 6.00 -2.69 20.94
CA LYS A 80 6.91 -3.55 21.73
C LYS A 80 8.35 -3.54 21.23
N VAL A 81 8.61 -3.02 20.04
CA VAL A 81 9.95 -3.02 19.45
C VAL A 81 10.90 -2.12 20.25
N LYS A 82 12.13 -2.62 20.48
CA LYS A 82 13.21 -1.82 21.08
C LYS A 82 13.81 -0.89 20.03
N MET A 83 14.34 0.26 20.46
CA MET A 83 14.99 1.22 19.55
C MET A 83 16.12 0.59 18.73
N THR A 84 16.85 -0.38 19.31
CA THR A 84 17.94 -1.11 18.62
C THR A 84 17.44 -2.03 17.50
N SER A 85 16.18 -2.48 17.55
CA SER A 85 15.57 -3.38 16.56
C SER A 85 14.68 -2.66 15.54
N ILE A 86 14.68 -1.33 15.52
CA ILE A 86 13.91 -0.55 14.53
C ILE A 86 14.34 -0.89 13.09
N PRO A 87 15.65 -0.99 12.73
CA PRO A 87 16.03 -1.35 11.37
C PRO A 87 15.50 -2.72 10.92
N GLU A 88 15.52 -3.72 11.81
CA GLU A 88 14.98 -5.06 11.57
C GLU A 88 13.47 -5.02 11.33
N MET A 89 12.74 -4.23 12.14
CA MET A 89 11.31 -4.04 11.99
C MET A 89 10.94 -3.37 10.65
N VAL A 90 11.70 -2.34 10.25
CA VAL A 90 11.51 -1.67 8.96
C VAL A 90 11.74 -2.65 7.81
N ALA A 91 12.80 -3.46 7.87
CA ALA A 91 13.07 -4.49 6.88
C ALA A 91 11.94 -5.53 6.81
N LEU A 92 11.44 -5.99 7.96
CA LEU A 92 10.33 -6.92 8.04
C LEU A 92 9.07 -6.37 7.38
N PHE A 93 8.66 -5.15 7.71
CA PHE A 93 7.46 -4.54 7.12
C PHE A 93 7.63 -4.26 5.62
N ASN A 94 8.83 -3.86 5.19
CA ASN A 94 9.13 -3.72 3.78
C ASN A 94 9.01 -5.06 3.04
N GLY A 95 9.55 -6.14 3.61
CA GLY A 95 9.42 -7.50 3.08
C GLY A 95 7.97 -7.93 2.96
N PHE A 96 7.13 -7.74 3.99
CA PHE A 96 5.69 -8.04 3.91
C PHE A 96 4.97 -7.18 2.86
N GLY A 97 5.38 -5.93 2.65
CA GLY A 97 4.91 -5.11 1.53
C GLY A 97 5.25 -5.72 0.18
N GLY A 98 6.47 -6.23 0.04
CA GLY A 98 6.91 -6.99 -1.14
C GLY A 98 6.08 -8.26 -1.37
N LEU A 99 5.80 -9.02 -0.31
CA LEU A 99 4.94 -10.20 -0.37
C LEU A 99 3.52 -9.85 -0.82
N ALA A 100 2.93 -8.79 -0.27
CA ALA A 100 1.61 -8.32 -0.68
C ALA A 100 1.59 -7.94 -2.17
N THR A 101 2.60 -7.21 -2.65
CA THR A 101 2.75 -6.84 -4.06
C THR A 101 2.87 -8.07 -4.96
N PHE A 102 3.66 -9.06 -4.54
CA PHE A 102 3.81 -10.34 -5.24
C PHE A 102 2.47 -11.07 -5.36
N LEU A 103 1.72 -11.20 -4.26
CA LEU A 103 0.44 -11.92 -4.24
C LEU A 103 -0.64 -11.23 -5.07
N ILE A 104 -0.71 -9.91 -5.04
CA ILE A 104 -1.65 -9.13 -5.88
C ILE A 104 -1.34 -9.35 -7.36
N ALA A 105 -0.07 -9.21 -7.75
CA ALA A 105 0.33 -9.41 -9.13
C ALA A 105 0.14 -10.86 -9.60
N TRP A 106 0.38 -11.84 -8.71
CA TRP A 106 0.09 -13.24 -8.98
C TRP A 106 -1.40 -13.51 -9.21
N SER A 107 -2.27 -12.90 -8.41
CA SER A 107 -3.72 -12.98 -8.59
C SER A 107 -4.16 -12.39 -9.92
N GLU A 108 -3.60 -11.24 -10.29
CA GLU A 108 -3.92 -10.54 -11.54
C GLU A 108 -3.46 -11.35 -12.78
N TYR A 109 -2.34 -12.07 -12.68
CA TYR A 109 -1.77 -12.84 -13.78
C TYR A 109 -2.78 -13.78 -14.46
N ASN A 110 -3.68 -14.39 -13.70
CA ASN A 110 -4.70 -15.30 -14.22
C ASN A 110 -5.92 -14.59 -14.86
N SER A 111 -6.02 -13.29 -14.70
CA SER A 111 -7.16 -12.47 -15.13
C SER A 111 -6.84 -11.53 -16.29
N ILE A 112 -5.58 -11.55 -16.77
CA ILE A 112 -5.12 -10.62 -17.81
C ILE A 112 -5.76 -11.00 -19.16
N PRO A 113 -6.43 -10.06 -19.83
CA PRO A 113 -6.80 -10.22 -21.25
C PRO A 113 -5.52 -10.32 -22.10
N ASP A 114 -5.62 -10.87 -23.33
CA ASP A 114 -4.49 -11.05 -24.26
C ASP A 114 -3.82 -9.73 -24.65
N ASN A 115 -3.13 -9.11 -23.69
CA ASN A 115 -2.40 -7.85 -23.83
C ASN A 115 -0.97 -8.02 -23.34
N TYR A 116 -0.03 -8.10 -24.29
CA TYR A 116 1.39 -8.30 -24.03
C TYR A 116 1.96 -7.27 -23.03
N PHE A 117 1.55 -6.01 -23.10
CA PHE A 117 2.05 -4.96 -22.20
C PHE A 117 1.60 -5.19 -20.74
N GLN A 118 0.36 -5.62 -20.54
CA GLN A 118 -0.15 -5.96 -19.20
C GLN A 118 0.57 -7.18 -18.62
N TYR A 119 0.80 -8.23 -19.43
CA TYR A 119 1.61 -9.38 -19.02
C TYR A 119 3.01 -8.95 -18.53
N LEU A 120 3.68 -8.09 -19.30
CA LEU A 120 5.01 -7.59 -18.94
C LEU A 120 4.98 -6.82 -17.62
N LEU A 121 4.01 -5.93 -17.41
CA LEU A 121 3.87 -5.19 -16.15
C LEU A 121 3.65 -6.11 -14.96
N VAL A 122 2.77 -7.10 -15.09
CA VAL A 122 2.50 -8.06 -14.01
C VAL A 122 3.74 -8.90 -13.70
N MET A 123 4.48 -9.38 -14.72
CA MET A 123 5.73 -10.12 -14.52
C MET A 123 6.79 -9.29 -13.79
N VAL A 124 6.97 -8.03 -14.18
CA VAL A 124 7.88 -7.10 -13.50
C VAL A 124 7.44 -6.87 -12.05
N THR A 125 6.14 -6.73 -11.80
CA THR A 125 5.59 -6.53 -10.46
C THR A 125 5.80 -7.76 -9.57
N ILE A 126 5.57 -8.98 -10.11
CA ILE A 126 5.87 -10.24 -9.42
C ILE A 126 7.36 -10.32 -9.05
N TYR A 127 8.24 -9.98 -9.99
CA TYR A 127 9.68 -10.01 -9.76
C TYR A 127 10.11 -9.03 -8.68
N ILE A 128 9.67 -7.76 -8.77
CA ILE A 128 9.99 -6.73 -7.79
C ILE A 128 9.45 -7.10 -6.40
N GLY A 129 8.19 -7.57 -6.32
CA GLY A 129 7.58 -8.01 -5.07
C GLY A 129 8.34 -9.17 -4.43
N GLY A 130 8.73 -10.16 -5.24
CA GLY A 130 9.52 -11.31 -4.79
C GLY A 130 10.91 -10.93 -4.28
N VAL A 131 11.63 -10.09 -5.01
CA VAL A 131 12.96 -9.58 -4.58
C VAL A 131 12.82 -8.77 -3.30
N THR A 132 11.82 -7.89 -3.19
CA THR A 132 11.60 -7.08 -1.99
C THR A 132 11.25 -7.93 -0.77
N PHE A 133 10.55 -9.06 -0.96
CA PHE A 133 10.22 -9.98 0.12
C PHE A 133 11.44 -10.79 0.61
N THR A 134 12.32 -11.19 -0.29
CA THR A 134 13.46 -12.07 0.02
C THR A 134 14.75 -11.33 0.37
N GLY A 135 14.89 -10.07 -0.02
CA GLY A 135 16.09 -9.25 0.12
C GLY A 135 16.11 -8.37 1.30
#